data_dd2688e2a49fa53557168c265b261530
#
_entry.id   dd2688e2a49fa53557168c265b261530
#
_cell.length_a   1.000
_cell.length_b   1.000
_cell.length_c   1.000
_cell.angle_alpha   90.00
_cell.angle_beta   90.00
_cell.angle_gamma   90.00
#
_symmetry.space_group_name_H-M   'P 1'
#
loop_
_entity.id
_entity.type
_entity.pdbx_description
1 polymer ?
#
loop_
_entity_poly.entity_id
_entity_poly.type
_entity_poly.pdbx_seq_one_letter_code
_entity_poly.pdbx_strand_id
1 'polypeptide(L)'
;MPRVNPRKDVFNTLIANPSCIALALDSGIEFESNEQDEWHDKWHRKTIYYGIDYNNECKLIPKKLMKRAVSLAMTTWDLEIPIKIKSKYTIWKRADIIIRFKKSEDDQYFNERKGVLAYAYFPCTSKSGEIVFNTDYIWATHSDGILGSEAVKLGLVDQAFPTNKLVTWNIIHTLIHEIGHSLGLRHDSDNNSRDVMDPYYDGKVLDLSERDLYRIRLKYGVRNWSSWTKYKILKKWLLRRVRQI
;
A
#
# COMPACT_ATOMS: atom_id res chain seq x y z
N MET A 1 19.50 -29.04 18.61
CA MET A 1 18.23 -28.36 18.24
C MET A 1 18.33 -27.98 16.77
N PRO A 2 17.46 -28.44 15.87
CA PRO A 2 17.49 -28.05 14.48
C PRO A 2 17.15 -26.55 14.40
N ARG A 3 17.98 -25.77 13.70
CA ARG A 3 17.70 -24.35 13.43
C ARG A 3 16.47 -24.29 12.52
N VAL A 4 15.37 -23.82 13.06
CA VAL A 4 14.17 -23.50 12.29
C VAL A 4 14.54 -22.38 11.31
N ASN A 5 14.38 -22.63 10.00
CA ASN A 5 14.65 -21.62 9.00
C ASN A 5 13.48 -20.62 9.00
N PRO A 6 13.66 -19.39 9.50
CA PRO A 6 12.55 -18.44 9.66
C PRO A 6 11.83 -18.13 8.33
N ARG A 7 12.50 -18.34 7.18
CA ARG A 7 11.90 -18.15 5.86
C ARG A 7 10.90 -19.25 5.48
N LYS A 8 11.05 -20.47 6.04
CA LYS A 8 10.13 -21.60 5.81
C LYS A 8 8.79 -21.38 6.51
N ASP A 9 8.83 -20.80 7.71
CA ASP A 9 7.62 -20.52 8.50
C ASP A 9 6.84 -19.35 7.92
N VAL A 10 7.53 -18.34 7.41
CA VAL A 10 6.91 -17.22 6.66
C VAL A 10 6.20 -17.76 5.41
N PHE A 11 6.82 -18.69 4.68
CA PHE A 11 6.22 -19.25 3.46
C PHE A 11 4.96 -20.07 3.73
N ASN A 12 4.93 -20.85 4.82
CA ASN A 12 3.76 -21.63 5.22
C ASN A 12 2.63 -20.75 5.81
N THR A 13 2.97 -19.62 6.42
CA THR A 13 1.99 -18.62 6.92
C THR A 13 1.44 -17.76 5.77
N LEU A 14 2.16 -17.62 4.66
CA LEU A 14 1.79 -16.88 3.46
C LEU A 14 0.57 -17.45 2.71
N ILE A 15 0.21 -18.71 2.96
CA ILE A 15 -0.95 -19.37 2.34
C ILE A 15 -2.26 -19.04 3.06
N ALA A 16 -2.21 -18.53 4.28
CA ALA A 16 -3.37 -18.14 5.06
C ALA A 16 -3.57 -16.61 5.02
N ASN A 17 -4.38 -16.14 4.08
CA ASN A 17 -4.97 -14.79 3.98
C ASN A 17 -4.12 -13.64 4.57
N PRO A 18 -3.14 -13.11 3.83
CA PRO A 18 -2.38 -11.95 4.27
C PRO A 18 -3.27 -10.72 4.33
N SER A 19 -3.12 -9.93 5.37
CA SER A 19 -3.91 -8.73 5.61
C SER A 19 -3.04 -7.47 5.58
N CYS A 20 -3.64 -6.37 5.17
CA CYS A 20 -3.13 -5.03 5.41
C CYS A 20 -3.80 -4.48 6.68
N ILE A 21 -3.11 -3.69 7.46
CA ILE A 21 -3.64 -3.18 8.72
C ILE A 21 -3.46 -1.67 8.79
N ALA A 22 -4.56 -0.97 9.08
CA ALA A 22 -4.53 0.45 9.41
C ALA A 22 -4.23 0.64 10.89
N LEU A 23 -3.30 1.53 11.21
CA LEU A 23 -2.93 1.84 12.57
C LEU A 23 -3.43 3.22 12.99
N ALA A 24 -4.40 3.24 13.90
CA ALA A 24 -4.73 4.41 14.71
C ALA A 24 -3.98 4.29 16.04
N LEU A 25 -2.66 4.54 16.05
CA LEU A 25 -1.87 4.43 17.26
C LEU A 25 -1.64 5.81 17.90
N ASP A 26 -2.55 6.19 18.82
CA ASP A 26 -2.18 6.99 20.01
C ASP A 26 -3.13 6.75 21.20
N SER A 27 -4.14 5.89 21.08
CA SER A 27 -5.14 5.74 22.15
C SER A 27 -5.36 4.32 22.67
N GLY A 28 -4.65 3.31 22.17
CA GLY A 28 -4.81 1.93 22.64
C GLY A 28 -6.24 1.36 22.46
N ILE A 29 -7.06 1.99 21.64
CA ILE A 29 -8.45 1.61 21.41
C ILE A 29 -8.52 0.90 20.06
N GLU A 30 -8.87 -0.38 20.08
CA GLU A 30 -9.42 -1.08 18.91
C GLU A 30 -10.78 -0.41 18.64
N PHE A 31 -10.84 0.46 17.62
CA PHE A 31 -12.09 1.09 17.25
C PHE A 31 -12.96 0.13 16.46
N GLU A 32 -14.04 -0.32 17.06
CA GLU A 32 -15.24 -0.68 16.30
C GLU A 32 -15.67 0.56 15.50
N SER A 33 -15.90 0.40 14.21
CA SER A 33 -16.21 1.45 13.25
C SER A 33 -17.52 2.15 13.58
N ASN A 34 -17.49 3.26 14.30
CA ASN A 34 -18.57 4.21 14.29
C ASN A 34 -18.36 5.19 13.12
N GLU A 35 -19.34 5.32 12.23
CA GLU A 35 -19.32 6.23 11.07
C GLU A 35 -18.97 7.69 11.41
N GLN A 36 -19.17 8.10 12.67
CA GLN A 36 -18.89 9.45 13.15
C GLN A 36 -17.40 9.78 13.28
N ASP A 37 -16.51 8.79 13.49
CA ASP A 37 -15.06 9.00 13.65
C ASP A 37 -14.34 9.18 12.31
N GLU A 38 -14.95 8.82 11.19
CA GLU A 38 -14.35 8.98 9.86
C GLU A 38 -14.10 10.45 9.47
N TRP A 39 -14.74 11.42 10.12
CA TRP A 39 -14.65 12.84 9.76
C TRP A 39 -13.43 13.56 10.32
N HIS A 40 -12.84 13.09 11.41
CA HIS A 40 -11.74 13.78 12.10
C HIS A 40 -10.37 13.47 11.50
N ASP A 41 -10.17 12.28 10.98
CA ASP A 41 -8.87 11.82 10.47
C ASP A 41 -8.67 12.20 8.99
N LYS A 42 -8.44 13.48 8.70
CA LYS A 42 -8.16 13.94 7.33
C LYS A 42 -7.12 15.03 7.28
N TRP A 43 -6.49 15.19 6.12
CA TRP A 43 -5.56 16.29 5.88
C TRP A 43 -6.29 17.62 5.70
N HIS A 44 -6.01 18.59 6.54
CA HIS A 44 -6.56 19.96 6.46
C HIS A 44 -5.64 20.88 5.63
N ARG A 45 -5.18 20.41 4.47
CA ARG A 45 -4.24 21.12 3.59
C ARG A 45 -4.73 21.10 2.14
N LYS A 46 -4.41 22.14 1.38
CA LYS A 46 -4.70 22.20 -0.07
C LYS A 46 -3.75 21.33 -0.90
N THR A 47 -2.57 21.05 -0.37
CA THR A 47 -1.55 20.23 -1.01
C THR A 47 -0.86 19.40 0.05
N ILE A 48 -0.71 18.11 -0.21
CA ILE A 48 0.10 17.17 0.53
C ILE A 48 1.24 16.66 -0.35
N TYR A 49 2.36 16.35 0.27
CA TYR A 49 3.54 15.90 -0.42
C TYR A 49 3.86 14.47 0.00
N TYR A 50 4.32 13.64 -0.96
CA TYR A 50 4.78 12.29 -0.66
C TYR A 50 6.23 12.09 -1.05
N GLY A 51 6.89 11.17 -0.36
CA GLY A 51 8.26 10.77 -0.61
C GLY A 51 8.49 9.30 -0.33
N ILE A 52 9.65 8.79 -0.72
CA ILE A 52 10.06 7.40 -0.52
C ILE A 52 11.37 7.39 0.24
N ASP A 53 11.41 6.66 1.34
CA ASP A 53 12.64 6.29 2.02
C ASP A 53 13.18 5.01 1.37
N TYR A 54 14.31 5.13 0.68
CA TYR A 54 14.91 4.01 -0.07
C TYR A 54 15.79 3.10 0.81
N ASN A 55 15.80 3.28 2.12
CA ASN A 55 16.45 2.33 3.01
C ASN A 55 15.65 1.01 3.01
N ASN A 56 16.35 -0.13 2.89
CA ASN A 56 15.74 -1.47 2.88
C ASN A 56 14.69 -1.71 1.80
N GLU A 57 14.83 -1.09 0.64
CA GLU A 57 13.89 -1.22 -0.48
C GLU A 57 13.77 -2.64 -1.06
N CYS A 58 12.70 -2.88 -1.80
CA CYS A 58 12.42 -4.16 -2.45
C CYS A 58 13.45 -4.48 -3.54
N LYS A 59 14.11 -5.63 -3.48
CA LYS A 59 15.17 -6.04 -4.41
C LYS A 59 14.70 -6.19 -5.86
N LEU A 60 13.44 -6.62 -6.08
CA LEU A 60 12.87 -6.86 -7.42
C LEU A 60 12.41 -5.61 -8.14
N ILE A 61 12.22 -4.51 -7.45
CA ILE A 61 11.65 -3.30 -8.04
C ILE A 61 12.71 -2.21 -8.09
N PRO A 62 13.28 -1.90 -9.27
CA PRO A 62 14.24 -0.82 -9.42
C PRO A 62 13.68 0.53 -8.96
N LYS A 63 14.52 1.41 -8.41
CA LYS A 63 14.11 2.75 -7.89
C LYS A 63 13.24 3.56 -8.85
N LYS A 64 13.56 3.52 -10.16
CA LYS A 64 12.78 4.21 -11.19
C LYS A 64 11.37 3.64 -11.30
N LEU A 65 11.24 2.33 -11.25
CA LEU A 65 9.96 1.63 -11.32
C LEU A 65 9.14 1.84 -10.04
N MET A 66 9.79 1.79 -8.87
CA MET A 66 9.16 2.11 -7.59
C MET A 66 8.58 3.53 -7.56
N LYS A 67 9.36 4.55 -8.00
CA LYS A 67 8.85 5.92 -8.14
C LYS A 67 7.62 6.00 -9.03
N ARG A 68 7.63 5.24 -10.13
CA ARG A 68 6.49 5.19 -11.06
C ARG A 68 5.28 4.53 -10.42
N ALA A 69 5.45 3.39 -9.73
CA ALA A 69 4.38 2.69 -9.03
C ALA A 69 3.72 3.58 -7.97
N VAL A 70 4.53 4.22 -7.11
CA VAL A 70 4.04 5.15 -6.09
C VAL A 70 3.32 6.35 -6.72
N SER A 71 3.89 6.93 -7.79
CA SER A 71 3.25 8.05 -8.47
C SER A 71 1.89 7.69 -9.07
N LEU A 72 1.75 6.49 -9.62
CA LEU A 72 0.48 6.02 -10.16
C LEU A 72 -0.55 5.78 -9.05
N ALA A 73 -0.15 5.11 -7.98
CA ALA A 73 -1.03 4.87 -6.82
C ALA A 73 -1.50 6.19 -6.17
N MET A 74 -0.60 7.17 -6.02
CA MET A 74 -0.97 8.52 -5.53
C MET A 74 -1.93 9.23 -6.49
N THR A 75 -1.72 9.08 -7.82
CA THR A 75 -2.57 9.71 -8.83
C THR A 75 -3.99 9.11 -8.82
N THR A 76 -4.14 7.83 -8.47
CA THR A 76 -5.44 7.18 -8.35
C THR A 76 -6.36 7.94 -7.38
N TRP A 77 -5.83 8.36 -6.23
CA TRP A 77 -6.55 9.15 -5.25
C TRP A 77 -6.58 10.65 -5.58
N ASP A 78 -5.47 11.22 -6.12
CA ASP A 78 -5.41 12.65 -6.48
C ASP A 78 -6.49 13.05 -7.49
N LEU A 79 -6.87 12.17 -8.40
CA LEU A 79 -7.93 12.44 -9.37
C LEU A 79 -9.31 12.65 -8.73
N GLU A 80 -9.55 12.09 -7.55
CA GLU A 80 -10.88 11.99 -6.95
C GLU A 80 -11.17 13.10 -5.92
N ILE A 81 -10.14 13.67 -5.29
CA ILE A 81 -10.27 14.64 -4.20
C ILE A 81 -9.72 16.03 -4.55
N PRO A 82 -10.23 17.11 -3.93
CA PRO A 82 -9.76 18.46 -4.23
C PRO A 82 -8.35 18.77 -3.74
N ILE A 83 -7.79 17.98 -2.83
CA ILE A 83 -6.41 18.12 -2.37
C ILE A 83 -5.46 17.71 -3.51
N LYS A 84 -4.38 18.48 -3.70
CA LYS A 84 -3.32 18.14 -4.65
C LYS A 84 -2.29 17.23 -3.98
N ILE A 85 -1.96 16.12 -4.60
CA ILE A 85 -0.94 15.18 -4.12
C ILE A 85 0.30 15.30 -5.01
N LYS A 86 1.46 15.70 -4.44
CA LYS A 86 2.68 15.98 -5.19
C LYS A 86 3.88 15.22 -4.63
N SER A 87 4.80 14.82 -5.50
CA SER A 87 6.04 14.17 -5.11
C SER A 87 7.07 15.12 -4.51
N LYS A 88 7.85 14.63 -3.55
CA LYS A 88 8.95 15.35 -2.89
C LYS A 88 10.14 14.39 -2.66
N TYR A 89 10.57 13.71 -3.70
CA TYR A 89 11.55 12.62 -3.60
C TYR A 89 12.93 13.06 -3.09
N THR A 90 13.41 14.24 -3.46
CA THR A 90 14.75 14.73 -3.08
C THR A 90 14.86 15.11 -1.62
N ILE A 91 13.76 15.53 -1.01
CA ILE A 91 13.66 15.93 0.39
C ILE A 91 12.53 15.17 1.09
N TRP A 92 12.48 13.85 0.87
CA TRP A 92 11.40 12.97 1.32
C TRP A 92 11.13 13.06 2.85
N LYS A 93 12.15 13.33 3.67
CA LYS A 93 12.01 13.53 5.13
C LYS A 93 11.06 14.68 5.51
N ARG A 94 10.77 15.59 4.57
CA ARG A 94 9.83 16.70 4.75
C ARG A 94 8.51 16.47 3.99
N ALA A 95 8.24 15.24 3.55
CA ALA A 95 6.96 14.88 2.96
C ALA A 95 5.92 14.64 4.06
N ASP A 96 4.65 14.81 3.68
CA ASP A 96 3.51 14.53 4.57
C ASP A 96 3.21 13.03 4.58
N ILE A 97 3.35 12.35 3.44
CA ILE A 97 3.24 10.89 3.30
C ILE A 97 4.61 10.32 2.98
N ILE A 98 5.09 9.37 3.79
CA ILE A 98 6.41 8.76 3.63
C ILE A 98 6.25 7.26 3.50
N ILE A 99 6.68 6.71 2.34
CA ILE A 99 6.71 5.27 2.11
C ILE A 99 8.05 4.74 2.60
N ARG A 100 8.01 3.74 3.50
CA ARG A 100 9.17 3.07 4.09
C ARG A 100 9.12 1.57 3.83
N PHE A 101 10.28 0.94 3.96
CA PHE A 101 10.48 -0.49 3.83
C PHE A 101 11.23 -0.99 5.05
N LYS A 102 10.70 -2.01 5.72
CA LYS A 102 11.32 -2.60 6.91
C LYS A 102 11.19 -4.11 6.89
N LYS A 103 12.15 -4.79 7.49
CA LYS A 103 12.04 -6.21 7.81
C LYS A 103 11.24 -6.40 9.09
N SER A 104 10.67 -7.59 9.30
CA SER A 104 9.98 -7.92 10.55
C SER A 104 10.90 -7.82 11.78
N GLU A 105 12.19 -8.13 11.63
CA GLU A 105 13.17 -8.03 12.70
C GLU A 105 13.43 -6.57 13.15
N ASP A 106 13.23 -5.60 12.25
CA ASP A 106 13.46 -4.16 12.47
C ASP A 106 12.18 -3.39 12.82
N ASP A 107 11.04 -4.08 12.87
CA ASP A 107 9.75 -3.46 13.11
C ASP A 107 8.89 -4.30 14.06
N GLN A 108 8.64 -3.75 15.26
CA GLN A 108 7.89 -4.43 16.31
C GLN A 108 6.50 -4.90 15.81
N TYR A 109 5.83 -4.09 15.01
CA TYR A 109 4.50 -4.41 14.54
C TYR A 109 4.46 -5.64 13.62
N PHE A 110 5.40 -5.73 12.66
CA PHE A 110 5.54 -6.92 11.81
C PHE A 110 6.05 -8.14 12.60
N ASN A 111 6.89 -7.91 13.60
CA ASN A 111 7.41 -9.00 14.43
C ASN A 111 6.31 -9.66 15.26
N GLU A 112 5.42 -8.87 15.83
CA GLU A 112 4.31 -9.35 16.67
C GLU A 112 3.14 -9.90 15.84
N ARG A 113 2.91 -9.39 14.62
CA ARG A 113 1.78 -9.76 13.76
C ARG A 113 2.23 -10.39 12.47
N LYS A 114 2.24 -11.72 12.46
CA LYS A 114 2.58 -12.50 11.25
C LYS A 114 1.47 -12.35 10.20
N GLY A 115 1.85 -12.34 8.93
CA GLY A 115 0.90 -12.20 7.81
C GLY A 115 0.62 -10.78 7.36
N VAL A 116 1.14 -9.75 8.07
CA VAL A 116 0.95 -8.35 7.68
C VAL A 116 1.90 -7.98 6.54
N LEU A 117 1.33 -7.55 5.42
CA LEU A 117 2.05 -7.13 4.22
C LEU A 117 2.58 -5.70 4.35
N ALA A 118 1.74 -4.79 4.80
CA ALA A 118 2.03 -3.39 5.00
C ALA A 118 1.08 -2.80 6.04
N TYR A 119 1.37 -1.59 6.48
CA TYR A 119 0.46 -0.79 7.30
C TYR A 119 0.66 0.70 7.06
N ALA A 120 -0.34 1.50 7.39
CA ALA A 120 -0.26 2.95 7.31
C ALA A 120 -0.83 3.64 8.55
N TYR A 121 -0.29 4.81 8.86
CA TYR A 121 -0.82 5.68 9.91
C TYR A 121 -1.81 6.68 9.33
N PHE A 122 -2.94 6.83 9.99
CA PHE A 122 -3.97 7.82 9.66
C PHE A 122 -3.44 9.26 9.77
N PRO A 123 -4.06 10.22 9.07
CA PRO A 123 -3.85 11.63 9.34
C PRO A 123 -4.11 11.97 10.80
N CYS A 124 -3.47 13.04 11.29
CA CYS A 124 -3.63 13.52 12.68
C CYS A 124 -3.10 12.60 13.79
N THR A 125 -2.34 11.57 13.44
CA THR A 125 -1.57 10.76 14.40
C THR A 125 -0.13 11.27 14.54
N SER A 126 0.63 10.78 15.53
CA SER A 126 2.04 11.16 15.75
C SER A 126 2.94 10.79 14.55
N LYS A 127 2.57 9.77 13.78
CA LYS A 127 3.26 9.31 12.57
C LYS A 127 2.43 9.51 11.30
N SER A 128 1.58 10.54 11.29
CA SER A 128 0.67 10.85 10.18
C SER A 128 1.25 10.58 8.81
N GLY A 129 0.55 9.76 8.02
CA GLY A 129 0.91 9.47 6.63
C GLY A 129 2.13 8.58 6.43
N GLU A 130 2.72 8.01 7.48
CA GLU A 130 3.76 6.99 7.31
C GLU A 130 3.13 5.68 6.82
N ILE A 131 3.66 5.14 5.73
CA ILE A 131 3.29 3.86 5.13
C ILE A 131 4.51 2.95 5.20
N VAL A 132 4.37 1.76 5.77
CA VAL A 132 5.49 0.82 5.95
C VAL A 132 5.18 -0.51 5.27
N PHE A 133 6.08 -0.93 4.40
CA PHE A 133 6.03 -2.21 3.68
C PHE A 133 6.96 -3.22 4.33
N ASN A 134 6.47 -4.44 4.50
CA ASN A 134 7.26 -5.55 5.02
C ASN A 134 8.14 -6.13 3.90
N THR A 135 9.48 -6.06 4.06
CA THR A 135 10.44 -6.55 3.05
C THR A 135 10.77 -8.03 3.18
N ASP A 136 10.16 -8.75 4.13
CA ASP A 136 10.25 -10.20 4.17
C ASP A 136 9.39 -10.84 3.07
N TYR A 137 8.44 -10.08 2.52
CA TYR A 137 7.64 -10.46 1.37
C TYR A 137 8.32 -10.08 0.05
N ILE A 138 8.01 -10.83 -0.99
CA ILE A 138 8.53 -10.58 -2.34
C ILE A 138 7.54 -9.68 -3.08
N TRP A 139 7.94 -8.45 -3.28
CA TRP A 139 7.14 -7.45 -3.97
C TRP A 139 7.45 -7.40 -5.46
N ALA A 140 6.41 -7.34 -6.28
CA ALA A 140 6.48 -7.12 -7.72
C ALA A 140 5.41 -6.10 -8.15
N THR A 141 5.50 -5.61 -9.38
CA THR A 141 4.47 -4.72 -9.94
C THR A 141 3.26 -5.47 -10.47
N HIS A 142 3.35 -6.79 -10.54
CA HIS A 142 2.27 -7.71 -10.89
C HIS A 142 2.46 -9.03 -10.13
N SER A 143 1.39 -9.76 -9.92
CA SER A 143 1.36 -10.95 -9.06
C SER A 143 1.44 -12.28 -9.83
N ASP A 144 2.14 -12.32 -10.97
CA ASP A 144 2.22 -13.53 -11.79
C ASP A 144 3.21 -14.58 -11.28
N GLY A 145 3.90 -14.28 -10.19
CA GLY A 145 5.01 -15.09 -9.68
C GLY A 145 6.27 -14.92 -10.53
N ILE A 146 7.41 -15.29 -9.98
CA ILE A 146 8.68 -15.37 -10.69
C ILE A 146 9.21 -16.78 -10.71
N LEU A 147 9.99 -17.13 -11.73
CA LEU A 147 10.64 -18.43 -11.79
C LEU A 147 11.63 -18.59 -10.64
N GLY A 148 11.65 -19.78 -10.03
CA GLY A 148 12.53 -20.06 -8.90
C GLY A 148 14.01 -19.79 -9.21
N SER A 149 14.46 -20.04 -10.46
CA SER A 149 15.81 -19.73 -10.92
C SER A 149 16.16 -18.22 -10.88
N GLU A 150 15.19 -17.35 -11.19
CA GLU A 150 15.36 -15.90 -11.10
C GLU A 150 15.41 -15.44 -9.65
N ALA A 151 14.56 -16.04 -8.81
CA ALA A 151 14.56 -15.77 -7.39
C ALA A 151 15.89 -16.11 -6.70
N VAL A 152 16.49 -17.23 -7.07
CA VAL A 152 17.83 -17.64 -6.60
C VAL A 152 18.89 -16.65 -7.06
N LYS A 153 18.90 -16.25 -8.35
CA LYS A 153 19.83 -15.24 -8.88
C LYS A 153 19.74 -13.91 -8.14
N LEU A 154 18.54 -13.53 -7.72
CA LEU A 154 18.30 -12.30 -6.98
C LEU A 154 18.57 -12.44 -5.46
N GLY A 155 18.98 -13.63 -5.01
CA GLY A 155 19.21 -13.91 -3.59
C GLY A 155 17.97 -13.79 -2.71
N LEU A 156 16.80 -14.04 -3.26
CA LEU A 156 15.52 -13.99 -2.55
C LEU A 156 15.22 -15.29 -1.85
N VAL A 157 15.73 -16.42 -2.39
CA VAL A 157 15.62 -17.77 -1.82
C VAL A 157 16.91 -18.54 -2.02
N ASP A 158 17.13 -19.56 -1.17
CA ASP A 158 18.27 -20.47 -1.31
C ASP A 158 18.05 -21.46 -2.46
N GLN A 159 19.14 -21.94 -3.05
CA GLN A 159 19.14 -22.92 -4.16
C GLN A 159 18.37 -24.21 -3.85
N ALA A 160 18.29 -24.57 -2.56
CA ALA A 160 17.61 -25.79 -2.10
C ALA A 160 16.06 -25.66 -2.06
N PHE A 161 15.49 -24.53 -2.45
CA PHE A 161 14.04 -24.34 -2.44
C PHE A 161 13.44 -24.85 -3.76
N PRO A 162 12.67 -25.96 -3.74
CA PRO A 162 12.09 -26.56 -4.95
C PRO A 162 10.82 -25.83 -5.36
N THR A 163 10.90 -24.54 -5.70
CA THR A 163 9.72 -23.79 -6.13
C THR A 163 9.85 -23.41 -7.59
N ASN A 164 9.01 -23.97 -8.42
CA ASN A 164 8.89 -23.57 -9.81
C ASN A 164 8.31 -22.15 -9.94
N LYS A 165 7.59 -21.67 -8.92
CA LYS A 165 7.06 -20.29 -8.83
C LYS A 165 7.11 -19.81 -7.38
N LEU A 166 7.53 -18.57 -7.20
CA LEU A 166 7.41 -17.86 -5.92
C LEU A 166 6.14 -17.03 -5.90
N VAL A 167 5.53 -16.96 -4.73
CA VAL A 167 4.42 -16.04 -4.52
C VAL A 167 4.98 -14.62 -4.46
N THR A 168 4.53 -13.77 -5.37
CA THR A 168 4.82 -12.35 -5.38
C THR A 168 3.59 -11.55 -5.03
N TRP A 169 3.78 -10.43 -4.35
CA TRP A 169 2.72 -9.53 -3.93
C TRP A 169 2.72 -8.28 -4.79
N ASN A 170 1.55 -7.88 -5.29
CA ASN A 170 1.43 -6.69 -6.14
C ASN A 170 1.57 -5.43 -5.30
N ILE A 171 2.71 -4.75 -5.43
CA ILE A 171 2.98 -3.54 -4.66
C ILE A 171 2.03 -2.40 -5.02
N ILE A 172 1.52 -2.32 -6.26
CA ILE A 172 0.64 -1.23 -6.69
C ILE A 172 -0.71 -1.34 -6.00
N HIS A 173 -1.28 -2.56 -5.92
CA HIS A 173 -2.51 -2.80 -5.17
C HIS A 173 -2.35 -2.37 -3.71
N THR A 174 -1.31 -2.88 -3.05
CA THR A 174 -1.05 -2.55 -1.64
C THR A 174 -0.75 -1.06 -1.44
N LEU A 175 -0.03 -0.40 -2.37
CA LEU A 175 0.16 1.04 -2.32
C LEU A 175 -1.16 1.81 -2.39
N ILE A 176 -2.07 1.45 -3.30
CA ILE A 176 -3.37 2.12 -3.41
C ILE A 176 -4.15 1.96 -2.10
N HIS A 177 -4.16 0.75 -1.51
CA HIS A 177 -4.80 0.46 -0.24
C HIS A 177 -4.20 1.30 0.91
N GLU A 178 -2.89 1.24 1.13
CA GLU A 178 -2.23 1.95 2.23
C GLU A 178 -2.31 3.49 2.09
N ILE A 179 -2.31 4.00 0.86
CA ILE A 179 -2.56 5.42 0.62
C ILE A 179 -3.98 5.79 1.05
N GLY A 180 -4.97 4.94 0.82
CA GLY A 180 -6.34 5.12 1.35
C GLY A 180 -6.34 5.33 2.86
N HIS A 181 -5.60 4.50 3.62
CA HIS A 181 -5.42 4.69 5.06
C HIS A 181 -4.69 5.99 5.39
N SER A 182 -3.61 6.31 4.69
CA SER A 182 -2.89 7.57 4.90
C SER A 182 -3.72 8.81 4.54
N LEU A 183 -4.83 8.63 3.82
CA LEU A 183 -5.86 9.63 3.57
C LEU A 183 -7.03 9.55 4.57
N GLY A 184 -7.00 8.64 5.53
CA GLY A 184 -7.98 8.52 6.60
C GLY A 184 -9.15 7.57 6.31
N LEU A 185 -9.07 6.71 5.30
CA LEU A 185 -10.06 5.66 5.09
C LEU A 185 -9.74 4.44 5.95
N ARG A 186 -10.73 3.90 6.62
CA ARG A 186 -10.66 2.62 7.34
C ARG A 186 -10.93 1.45 6.39
N HIS A 187 -10.72 0.23 6.85
CA HIS A 187 -11.17 -0.95 6.11
C HIS A 187 -12.67 -0.90 5.85
N ASP A 188 -13.09 -1.55 4.78
CA ASP A 188 -14.50 -1.77 4.54
C ASP A 188 -14.95 -3.03 5.28
N SER A 189 -16.05 -2.93 6.05
CA SER A 189 -16.57 -4.05 6.84
C SER A 189 -17.41 -5.04 6.04
N ASP A 190 -17.79 -4.70 4.81
CA ASP A 190 -18.74 -5.53 4.04
C ASP A 190 -18.09 -6.71 3.30
N ASN A 191 -16.77 -6.93 3.48
CA ASN A 191 -15.99 -8.02 2.86
C ASN A 191 -16.26 -8.17 1.35
N ASN A 192 -16.40 -7.05 0.64
CA ASN A 192 -16.55 -7.04 -0.80
C ASN A 192 -15.17 -6.98 -1.47
N SER A 193 -14.68 -8.11 -1.94
CA SER A 193 -13.36 -8.29 -2.55
C SER A 193 -13.06 -7.41 -3.77
N ARG A 194 -13.98 -6.54 -4.18
CA ARG A 194 -13.79 -5.56 -5.26
C ARG A 194 -13.36 -4.19 -4.78
N ASP A 195 -13.41 -3.95 -3.47
CA ASP A 195 -13.01 -2.67 -2.89
C ASP A 195 -11.51 -2.67 -2.60
N VAL A 196 -10.85 -1.56 -2.92
CA VAL A 196 -9.43 -1.41 -2.60
C VAL A 196 -9.21 -1.44 -1.09
N MET A 197 -10.18 -0.91 -0.32
CA MET A 197 -10.12 -0.86 1.14
C MET A 197 -10.60 -2.14 1.84
N ASP A 198 -10.76 -3.26 1.10
CA ASP A 198 -10.96 -4.59 1.70
C ASP A 198 -9.70 -4.96 2.53
N PRO A 199 -9.84 -5.43 3.79
CA PRO A 199 -8.69 -5.83 4.60
C PRO A 199 -7.91 -7.02 4.03
N TYR A 200 -8.53 -7.81 3.14
CA TYR A 200 -7.91 -8.98 2.53
C TYR A 200 -7.31 -8.65 1.17
N TYR A 201 -6.08 -9.09 0.97
CA TYR A 201 -5.35 -8.85 -0.27
C TYR A 201 -5.92 -9.70 -1.42
N ASP A 202 -6.42 -9.04 -2.48
CA ASP A 202 -6.78 -9.67 -3.76
C ASP A 202 -5.64 -9.55 -4.81
N GLY A 203 -4.88 -8.46 -4.79
CA GLY A 203 -3.78 -8.20 -5.73
C GLY A 203 -4.20 -7.84 -7.15
N LYS A 204 -5.49 -7.93 -7.48
CA LYS A 204 -6.04 -7.67 -8.82
C LYS A 204 -6.77 -6.34 -8.92
N VAL A 205 -7.25 -5.82 -7.79
CA VAL A 205 -7.98 -4.55 -7.74
C VAL A 205 -6.99 -3.41 -7.85
N LEU A 206 -6.97 -2.72 -8.98
CA LEU A 206 -6.06 -1.60 -9.28
C LEU A 206 -6.80 -0.29 -9.59
N ASP A 207 -8.10 -0.25 -9.35
CA ASP A 207 -8.93 0.96 -9.46
C ASP A 207 -9.88 1.04 -8.26
N LEU A 208 -10.25 2.26 -7.89
CA LEU A 208 -11.17 2.50 -6.79
C LEU A 208 -12.58 2.05 -7.19
N SER A 209 -13.22 1.32 -6.29
CA SER A 209 -14.63 0.97 -6.43
C SER A 209 -15.54 2.19 -6.26
N GLU A 210 -16.82 2.07 -6.61
CA GLU A 210 -17.80 3.11 -6.34
C GLU A 210 -17.91 3.41 -4.84
N ARG A 211 -17.67 2.42 -3.97
CA ARG A 211 -17.70 2.57 -2.54
C ARG A 211 -16.45 3.29 -2.01
N ASP A 212 -15.26 2.94 -2.48
CA ASP A 212 -14.02 3.69 -2.19
C ASP A 212 -14.18 5.16 -2.60
N LEU A 213 -14.72 5.40 -3.81
CA LEU A 213 -15.00 6.73 -4.34
C LEU A 213 -16.00 7.50 -3.48
N TYR A 214 -17.09 6.87 -3.08
CA TYR A 214 -18.09 7.47 -2.21
C TYR A 214 -17.47 7.93 -0.88
N ARG A 215 -16.75 7.03 -0.20
CA ARG A 215 -16.15 7.28 1.11
C ARG A 215 -15.10 8.39 1.07
N ILE A 216 -14.17 8.36 0.09
CA ILE A 216 -13.13 9.40 -0.01
C ILE A 216 -13.70 10.76 -0.39
N ARG A 217 -14.72 10.79 -1.27
CA ARG A 217 -15.40 12.02 -1.66
C ARG A 217 -16.26 12.58 -0.54
N LEU A 218 -16.88 11.73 0.28
CA LEU A 218 -17.59 12.15 1.48
C LEU A 218 -16.62 12.86 2.45
N LYS A 219 -15.44 12.32 2.65
CA LYS A 219 -14.41 12.85 3.57
C LYS A 219 -13.78 14.18 3.07
N TYR A 220 -13.45 14.30 1.80
CA TYR A 220 -12.71 15.43 1.24
C TYR A 220 -13.51 16.34 0.31
N GLY A 221 -14.67 15.91 -0.12
CA GLY A 221 -15.41 16.51 -1.22
C GLY A 221 -14.93 16.01 -2.59
N VAL A 222 -15.65 16.39 -3.62
CA VAL A 222 -15.38 16.01 -5.00
C VAL A 222 -14.46 17.04 -5.65
N ARG A 223 -13.46 16.59 -6.40
CA ARG A 223 -12.65 17.51 -7.21
C ARG A 223 -13.52 18.15 -8.30
N ASN A 224 -13.54 19.47 -8.32
CA ASN A 224 -14.20 20.21 -9.39
C ASN A 224 -13.34 20.15 -10.67
N TRP A 225 -13.77 19.39 -11.64
CA TRP A 225 -13.13 19.29 -12.95
C TRP A 225 -13.72 20.33 -13.89
N SER A 226 -12.89 21.19 -14.45
CA SER A 226 -13.31 22.16 -15.48
C SER A 226 -13.85 21.49 -16.75
N SER A 227 -13.54 20.21 -16.96
CA SER A 227 -14.02 19.38 -18.05
C SER A 227 -14.11 17.93 -17.63
N TRP A 228 -15.32 17.36 -17.71
CA TRP A 228 -15.56 15.93 -17.47
C TRP A 228 -14.83 15.03 -18.49
N THR A 229 -14.67 15.52 -19.71
CA THR A 229 -13.89 14.82 -20.75
C THR A 229 -12.44 14.70 -20.35
N LYS A 230 -11.83 15.78 -19.79
CA LYS A 230 -10.46 15.74 -19.29
C LYS A 230 -10.28 14.71 -18.18
N TYR A 231 -11.19 14.67 -17.22
CA TYR A 231 -11.18 13.64 -16.15
C TYR A 231 -11.19 12.23 -16.74
N LYS A 232 -12.14 11.91 -17.65
CA LYS A 232 -12.24 10.60 -18.28
C LYS A 232 -10.96 10.19 -19.02
N ILE A 233 -10.35 11.13 -19.74
CA ILE A 233 -9.09 10.89 -20.45
C ILE A 233 -7.97 10.55 -19.47
N LEU A 234 -7.80 11.34 -18.40
CA LEU A 234 -6.78 11.12 -17.38
C LEU A 234 -6.99 9.80 -16.64
N LYS A 235 -8.23 9.48 -16.25
CA LYS A 235 -8.55 8.22 -15.59
C LYS A 235 -8.25 7.01 -16.51
N LYS A 236 -8.65 7.08 -17.77
CA LYS A 236 -8.36 6.02 -18.76
C LYS A 236 -6.85 5.87 -19.00
N TRP A 237 -6.11 6.97 -19.06
CA TRP A 237 -4.65 6.95 -19.17
C TRP A 237 -4.00 6.32 -17.94
N LEU A 238 -4.44 6.69 -16.73
CA LEU A 238 -3.95 6.14 -15.46
C LEU A 238 -4.13 4.62 -15.42
N LEU A 239 -5.34 4.11 -15.66
CA LEU A 239 -5.65 2.69 -15.63
C LEU A 239 -4.80 1.88 -16.62
N ARG A 240 -4.56 2.42 -17.83
CA ARG A 240 -3.63 1.78 -18.78
C ARG A 240 -2.22 1.71 -18.24
N ARG A 241 -1.76 2.77 -17.57
CA ARG A 241 -0.39 2.83 -17.01
C ARG A 241 -0.20 1.91 -15.82
N VAL A 242 -1.16 1.80 -14.93
CA VAL A 242 -1.13 0.88 -13.79
C VAL A 242 -1.02 -0.57 -14.26
N ARG A 243 -1.71 -0.93 -15.34
CA ARG A 243 -1.66 -2.29 -15.91
C ARG A 243 -0.39 -2.60 -16.71
N GLN A 244 0.42 -1.60 -17.04
CA GLN A 244 1.65 -1.72 -17.85
C GLN A 244 2.94 -1.67 -17.00
N ILE A 245 2.85 -1.56 -15.71
CA ILE A 245 3.98 -1.64 -14.80
C ILE A 245 4.19 -3.08 -14.35
#